data_ea84fc1ae6c11a03c38ee70846462245
#
_entry.id   ea84fc1ae6c11a03c38ee70846462245
#
_cell.length_a   1.000
_cell.length_b   1.000
_cell.length_c   1.000
_cell.angle_alpha   90.00
_cell.angle_beta   90.00
_cell.angle_gamma   90.00
#
_symmetry.space_group_name_H-M   'P 1'
#
loop_
_entity.id
_entity.type
_entity.pdbx_description
1 polymer ?
#
loop_
_entity_poly.entity_id
_entity_poly.type
_entity_poly.pdbx_seq_one_letter_code
_entity_poly.pdbx_strand_id
1 'polypeptide(L)'
;MQCAILVCGDLRNYGFYEQNLPFVDGGLYAMNLLYSLHYYGLATIPLTMGHKWRITKKIKQEMRLPSHEVPVLLIGVGTFKDDYKVAVSHRYMYKDYVKFNQ
;
A
#
# COMPACT_ATOMS: atom_id res chain seq x y z
N MET A 1 8.12 -13.54 -7.10
CA MET A 1 6.80 -12.83 -7.09
C MET A 1 5.98 -13.36 -8.25
N GLN A 2 4.83 -13.95 -7.97
CA GLN A 2 3.99 -14.60 -8.97
C GLN A 2 2.94 -13.66 -9.56
N CYS A 3 2.49 -12.68 -8.79
CA CYS A 3 1.62 -11.63 -9.28
C CYS A 3 1.80 -10.34 -8.48
N ALA A 4 1.21 -9.29 -8.96
CA ALA A 4 1.23 -8.00 -8.28
C ALA A 4 -0.15 -7.37 -8.31
N ILE A 5 -0.51 -6.72 -7.23
CA ILE A 5 -1.77 -5.99 -7.09
C ILE A 5 -1.45 -4.51 -6.97
N LEU A 6 -1.98 -3.71 -7.88
CA LEU A 6 -1.84 -2.27 -7.80
C LEU A 6 -3.06 -1.69 -7.09
N VAL A 7 -2.84 -1.07 -5.94
CA VAL A 7 -3.88 -0.35 -5.20
C VAL A 7 -3.96 1.06 -5.74
N CYS A 8 -5.15 1.46 -6.18
CA CYS A 8 -5.40 2.78 -6.74
C CYS A 8 -6.47 3.52 -5.95
N GLY A 9 -6.37 4.83 -5.93
CA GLY A 9 -7.43 5.71 -5.43
C GLY A 9 -8.25 6.27 -6.57
N ASP A 10 -9.55 6.40 -6.37
CA ASP A 10 -10.44 7.04 -7.33
C ASP A 10 -10.66 8.49 -6.93
N LEU A 11 -10.06 9.41 -7.66
CA LEU A 11 -10.07 10.83 -7.34
C LEU A 11 -11.46 11.47 -7.41
N ARG A 12 -12.41 10.83 -8.07
CA ARG A 12 -13.79 11.35 -8.18
C ARG A 12 -14.53 11.38 -6.84
N ASN A 13 -14.05 10.61 -5.86
CA ASN A 13 -14.67 10.51 -4.54
C ASN A 13 -14.18 11.57 -3.56
N TYR A 14 -13.25 12.44 -3.97
CA TYR A 14 -12.58 13.39 -3.10
C TYR A 14 -12.77 14.83 -3.58
N GLY A 15 -12.88 15.75 -2.62
CA GLY A 15 -12.95 17.18 -2.89
C GLY A 15 -11.57 17.79 -3.11
N PHE A 16 -11.57 19.05 -3.52
CA PHE A 16 -10.32 19.79 -3.83
C PHE A 16 -9.37 19.86 -2.62
N TYR A 17 -9.91 19.96 -1.41
CA TYR A 17 -9.09 20.03 -0.19
C TYR A 17 -8.69 18.68 0.37
N GLU A 18 -9.06 17.59 -0.27
CA GLU A 18 -8.84 16.23 0.21
C GLU A 18 -7.74 15.52 -0.58
N GLN A 19 -6.70 16.25 -0.97
CA GLN A 19 -5.66 15.77 -1.90
C GLN A 19 -4.87 14.57 -1.37
N ASN A 20 -4.72 14.46 -0.05
CA ASN A 20 -3.95 13.37 0.57
C ASN A 20 -4.82 12.17 0.95
N LEU A 21 -6.13 12.33 1.01
CA LEU A 21 -7.04 11.27 1.47
C LEU A 21 -7.01 10.00 0.60
N PRO A 22 -6.85 10.06 -0.73
CA PRO A 22 -6.71 8.84 -1.53
C PRO A 22 -5.57 7.95 -1.06
N PHE A 23 -4.44 8.55 -0.64
CA PHE A 23 -3.30 7.80 -0.13
C PHE A 23 -3.55 7.24 1.27
N VAL A 24 -4.25 7.97 2.12
CA VAL A 24 -4.67 7.48 3.45
C VAL A 24 -5.61 6.30 3.31
N ASP A 25 -6.65 6.44 2.50
CA ASP A 25 -7.63 5.39 2.27
C ASP A 25 -6.99 4.17 1.59
N GLY A 26 -6.12 4.40 0.63
CA GLY A 26 -5.38 3.36 -0.05
C GLY A 26 -4.47 2.58 0.89
N GLY A 27 -3.81 3.27 1.83
CA GLY A 27 -2.99 2.64 2.85
C GLY A 27 -3.80 1.78 3.82
N LEU A 28 -4.95 2.27 4.25
CA LEU A 28 -5.87 1.51 5.12
C LEU A 28 -6.38 0.25 4.40
N TYR A 29 -6.79 0.39 3.15
CA TYR A 29 -7.22 -0.73 2.34
C TYR A 29 -6.09 -1.74 2.13
N ALA A 30 -4.90 -1.26 1.79
CA ALA A 30 -3.74 -2.10 1.54
C ALA A 30 -3.37 -2.94 2.77
N MET A 31 -3.39 -2.36 3.96
CA MET A 31 -3.08 -3.10 5.18
C MET A 31 -4.10 -4.20 5.44
N ASN A 32 -5.37 -3.93 5.24
CA ASN A 32 -6.42 -4.93 5.37
C ASN A 32 -6.25 -6.05 4.34
N LEU A 33 -5.88 -5.70 3.11
CA LEU A 33 -5.61 -6.67 2.05
C LEU A 33 -4.40 -7.55 2.39
N LEU A 34 -3.32 -6.97 2.93
CA LEU A 34 -2.13 -7.74 3.35
C LEU A 34 -2.48 -8.79 4.40
N TYR A 35 -3.25 -8.43 5.42
CA TYR A 35 -3.71 -9.39 6.42
C TYR A 35 -4.59 -10.48 5.82
N SER A 36 -5.49 -10.11 4.91
CA SER A 36 -6.37 -11.07 4.25
C SER A 36 -5.58 -12.09 3.42
N LEU A 37 -4.61 -11.61 2.65
CA LEU A 37 -3.75 -12.49 1.85
C LEU A 37 -2.92 -13.42 2.72
N HIS A 38 -2.39 -12.91 3.82
CA HIS A 38 -1.65 -13.71 4.79
C HIS A 38 -2.53 -14.80 5.41
N TYR A 39 -3.77 -14.46 5.75
CA TYR A 39 -4.74 -15.42 6.26
C TYR A 39 -4.95 -16.60 5.32
N TYR A 40 -4.94 -16.35 4.01
CA TYR A 40 -5.06 -17.40 3.00
C TYR A 40 -3.73 -18.07 2.63
N GLY A 41 -2.68 -17.83 3.39
CA GLY A 41 -1.39 -18.50 3.23
C GLY A 41 -0.52 -17.94 2.12
N LEU A 42 -0.77 -16.71 1.67
CA LEU A 42 0.02 -16.07 0.62
C LEU A 42 1.06 -15.13 1.21
N ALA A 43 2.25 -15.16 0.66
CA ALA A 43 3.33 -14.24 1.00
C ALA A 43 3.14 -12.92 0.25
N THR A 44 3.27 -11.81 0.93
CA THR A 44 3.07 -10.49 0.33
C THR A 44 4.19 -9.53 0.73
N ILE A 45 4.42 -8.54 -0.14
CA ILE A 45 5.33 -7.44 0.15
C ILE A 45 4.73 -6.14 -0.40
N PRO A 46 4.52 -5.12 0.44
CA PRO A 46 4.13 -3.80 -0.04
C PRO A 46 5.35 -3.08 -0.61
N LEU A 47 5.20 -2.51 -1.80
CA LEU A 47 6.25 -1.79 -2.49
C LEU A 47 5.81 -0.37 -2.77
N THR A 48 6.59 0.60 -2.32
CA THR A 48 6.38 1.98 -2.69
C THR A 48 6.96 2.23 -4.08
N MET A 49 6.25 3.00 -4.88
CA MET A 49 6.69 3.31 -6.24
C MET A 49 7.40 4.65 -6.33
N GLY A 50 7.77 5.23 -5.18
CA GLY A 50 8.47 6.50 -5.07
C GLY A 50 7.62 7.73 -5.37
N HIS A 51 6.42 7.58 -5.89
CA HIS A 51 5.44 8.64 -6.19
C HIS A 51 6.01 9.87 -6.91
N LYS A 52 7.10 9.69 -7.65
CA LYS A 52 7.61 10.75 -8.52
C LYS A 52 6.69 10.89 -9.72
N TRP A 53 6.47 12.12 -10.15
CA TRP A 53 5.54 12.42 -11.23
C TRP A 53 5.80 11.58 -12.50
N ARG A 54 7.06 11.42 -12.88
CA ARG A 54 7.43 10.64 -14.08
C ARG A 54 7.07 9.16 -13.94
N ILE A 55 7.32 8.59 -12.76
CA ILE A 55 7.03 7.17 -12.48
C ILE A 55 5.53 6.96 -12.46
N THR A 56 4.79 7.83 -11.78
CA THR A 56 3.33 7.77 -11.72
C THR A 56 2.72 7.84 -13.11
N LYS A 57 3.20 8.79 -13.94
CA LYS A 57 2.72 8.93 -15.32
C LYS A 57 2.99 7.67 -16.14
N LYS A 58 4.18 7.09 -16.02
CA LYS A 58 4.56 5.87 -16.71
C LYS A 58 3.69 4.69 -16.31
N ILE A 59 3.45 4.52 -15.02
CA ILE A 59 2.58 3.45 -14.49
C ILE A 59 1.17 3.60 -15.03
N LYS A 60 0.63 4.81 -15.01
CA LYS A 60 -0.71 5.08 -15.53
C LYS A 60 -0.82 4.74 -17.01
N GLN A 61 0.20 5.05 -17.79
CA GLN A 61 0.22 4.73 -19.22
C GLN A 61 0.34 3.23 -19.48
N GLU A 62 1.26 2.55 -18.81
CA GLU A 62 1.50 1.11 -19.02
C GLU A 62 0.32 0.25 -18.53
N MET A 63 -0.29 0.64 -17.42
CA MET A 63 -1.44 -0.07 -16.84
C MET A 63 -2.77 0.39 -17.43
N ARG A 64 -2.75 1.37 -18.34
CA ARG A 64 -3.95 1.94 -18.97
C ARG A 64 -4.98 2.42 -17.96
N LEU A 65 -4.50 3.09 -16.91
CA LEU A 65 -5.37 3.64 -15.88
C LEU A 65 -6.09 4.89 -16.40
N PRO A 66 -7.37 5.05 -16.08
CA PRO A 66 -8.07 6.29 -16.41
C PRO A 66 -7.50 7.48 -15.62
N SER A 67 -7.74 8.68 -16.09
CA SER A 67 -7.19 9.90 -15.50
C SER A 67 -7.61 10.12 -14.04
N HIS A 68 -8.77 9.59 -13.65
CA HIS A 68 -9.28 9.76 -12.28
C HIS A 68 -8.72 8.73 -11.28
N GLU A 69 -7.92 7.78 -11.72
CA GLU A 69 -7.26 6.84 -10.82
C GLU A 69 -5.82 7.22 -10.57
N VAL A 70 -5.40 7.16 -9.31
CA VAL A 70 -4.02 7.41 -8.90
C VAL A 70 -3.43 6.16 -8.26
N PRO A 71 -2.25 5.71 -8.69
CA PRO A 71 -1.57 4.59 -8.03
C PRO A 71 -1.15 4.98 -6.62
N VAL A 72 -1.46 4.11 -5.66
CA VAL A 72 -1.11 4.32 -4.25
C VAL A 72 0.06 3.41 -3.86
N LEU A 73 -0.09 2.11 -4.09
CA LEU A 73 0.84 1.11 -3.60
C LEU A 73 0.78 -0.13 -4.48
N LEU A 74 1.93 -0.75 -4.67
CA LEU A 74 2.02 -2.04 -5.35
C LEU A 74 2.24 -3.13 -4.29
N ILE A 75 1.49 -4.21 -4.37
CA ILE A 75 1.65 -5.38 -3.50
C ILE A 75 2.13 -6.55 -4.34
N GLY A 76 3.34 -7.03 -4.06
CA GLY A 76 3.83 -8.28 -4.62
C GLY A 76 3.23 -9.45 -3.87
N VAL A 77 2.76 -10.46 -4.59
CA VAL A 77 2.14 -11.65 -4.03
C VAL A 77 2.85 -12.89 -4.53
N GLY A 78 3.10 -13.82 -3.65
CA GLY A 78 3.72 -15.08 -3.98
C GLY A 78 3.41 -16.14 -2.94
N THR A 79 4.17 -17.24 -2.98
CA THR A 79 4.07 -18.30 -1.98
C THR A 79 5.24 -18.23 -1.01
N PHE A 80 5.02 -18.67 0.22
CA PHE A 80 6.10 -18.81 1.18
C PHE A 80 7.07 -19.91 0.75
N LYS A 81 8.35 -19.68 0.97
CA LYS A 81 9.36 -20.73 0.88
C LYS A 81 9.25 -21.61 2.12
N ASP A 82 9.69 -22.86 2.02
CA ASP A 82 9.70 -23.77 3.17
C ASP A 82 10.60 -23.24 4.30
N ASP A 83 11.67 -22.55 3.94
CA ASP A 83 12.58 -21.90 4.88
C ASP A 83 12.78 -20.45 4.47
N TYR A 84 12.44 -19.53 5.36
CA TYR A 84 12.58 -18.10 5.10
C TYR A 84 12.91 -17.33 6.39
N LYS A 85 13.55 -16.18 6.19
CA LYS A 85 13.91 -15.27 7.28
C LYS A 85 13.03 -14.03 7.22
N VAL A 86 12.64 -13.55 8.39
CA VAL A 86 11.86 -12.33 8.54
C VAL A 86 12.68 -11.33 9.34
N ALA A 87 12.70 -10.08 8.87
CA ALA A 87 13.35 -9.02 9.61
C ALA A 87 12.62 -8.74 10.92
N VAL A 88 13.40 -8.57 11.98
CA VAL A 88 12.85 -8.13 13.26
C VAL A 88 12.61 -6.63 13.19
N SER A 89 11.36 -6.22 13.37
CA SER A 89 10.98 -4.82 13.36
C SER A 89 10.85 -4.32 14.80
N HIS A 90 11.87 -3.60 15.26
CA HIS A 90 11.84 -3.00 16.59
C HIS A 90 10.81 -1.88 16.65
N ARG A 91 10.07 -1.83 17.74
CA ARG A 91 9.06 -0.81 17.98
C ARG A 91 9.42 0.00 19.23
N TYR A 92 9.11 1.27 19.19
CA TYR A 92 9.16 2.09 20.41
C TYR A 92 8.06 1.65 21.36
N MET A 93 8.31 1.80 22.65
CA MET A 93 7.26 1.58 23.65
C MET A 93 6.18 2.64 23.46
N TYR A 94 4.91 2.24 23.64
CA TYR A 94 3.79 3.17 23.44
C TYR A 94 3.91 4.44 24.28
N LYS A 95 4.57 4.35 25.43
CA LYS A 95 4.80 5.48 26.34
C LYS A 95 5.62 6.60 25.69
N ASP A 96 6.45 6.27 24.71
CA ASP A 96 7.34 7.23 24.07
C ASP A 96 6.63 8.09 23.03
N TYR A 97 5.51 7.65 22.50
CA TYR A 97 4.81 8.35 21.42
C TYR A 97 3.30 8.50 21.60
N VAL A 98 2.71 7.86 22.60
CA VAL A 98 1.28 7.97 22.88
C VAL A 98 1.06 8.89 24.08
N LYS A 99 0.21 9.88 23.92
CA LYS A 99 -0.23 10.77 25.01
C LYS A 99 -1.71 10.52 25.26
N PHE A 100 -2.04 10.38 26.55
CA PHE A 100 -3.43 10.24 26.96
C PHE A 100 -3.94 11.59 27.45
N ASN A 101 -5.19 11.90 27.17
CA ASN A 101 -5.86 13.08 27.73
C ASN A 101 -6.02 12.90 29.26
N GLN A 102 -5.48 13.85 30.01
CA GLN A 102 -5.57 13.87 31.46
C GLN A 102 -6.26 15.13 31.92
#